data_874f924a4691e1057fcf9f6bf42e87c5
#
_entry.id   874f924a4691e1057fcf9f6bf42e87c5
#
_cell.length_a   1.000
_cell.length_b   1.000
_cell.length_c   1.000
_cell.angle_alpha   90.00
_cell.angle_beta   90.00
_cell.angle_gamma   90.00
#
_symmetry.space_group_name_H-M   'P 1'
#
loop_
_entity.id
_entity.type
_entity.pdbx_description
1 polymer ?
#
loop_
_entity_poly.entity_id
_entity_poly.type
_entity_poly.pdbx_seq_one_letter_code
_entity_poly.pdbx_strand_id
1 'polypeptide(L)'
;MLKNSLSGIAVMFACCAISMQPATSAQGPEVVRKVLMQHDLPMPGWSEALVSVEIPVGGREGRHTHPGPLLVYVTEGAITLDYEGQPSKTYKTGDTFYVEADKIHEGINMGNVPARALASFVTPKGQPLTTQAK
;
A
#
# COMPACT_ATOMS: atom_id res chain seq x y z
N MET A 1 30.58 16.93 -78.05
CA MET A 1 29.27 16.83 -77.37
C MET A 1 29.51 16.09 -76.03
N LEU A 2 29.65 16.83 -74.95
CA LEU A 2 29.80 16.25 -73.61
C LEU A 2 28.42 16.23 -72.97
N LYS A 3 27.97 15.06 -72.51
CA LYS A 3 26.77 14.92 -71.67
C LYS A 3 27.25 14.77 -70.24
N ASN A 4 27.02 15.80 -69.39
CA ASN A 4 27.25 15.76 -67.96
C ASN A 4 26.10 15.00 -67.30
N SER A 5 26.40 13.89 -66.63
CA SER A 5 25.46 13.21 -65.73
C SER A 5 25.71 13.66 -64.32
N LEU A 6 24.73 14.37 -63.71
CA LEU A 6 24.73 14.73 -62.29
C LEU A 6 24.08 13.57 -61.53
N SER A 7 24.92 12.86 -60.77
CA SER A 7 24.48 11.87 -59.77
C SER A 7 24.07 12.60 -58.49
N GLY A 8 22.76 12.63 -58.22
CA GLY A 8 22.22 13.13 -56.95
C GLY A 8 22.40 12.09 -55.83
N ILE A 9 23.14 12.46 -54.81
CA ILE A 9 23.26 11.66 -53.59
C ILE A 9 22.06 11.98 -52.70
N ALA A 10 21.15 11.02 -52.55
CA ALA A 10 20.04 11.11 -51.58
C ALA A 10 20.56 10.74 -50.20
N VAL A 11 20.62 11.72 -49.31
CA VAL A 11 20.95 11.52 -47.88
C VAL A 11 19.65 11.13 -47.18
N MET A 12 19.52 9.84 -46.82
CA MET A 12 18.43 9.36 -45.98
C MET A 12 18.72 9.72 -44.49
N PHE A 13 17.97 10.67 -43.98
CA PHE A 13 17.92 10.92 -42.50
C PHE A 13 17.07 9.81 -41.88
N ALA A 14 17.74 8.87 -41.18
CA ALA A 14 17.06 7.93 -40.31
C ALA A 14 16.64 8.65 -39.03
N CYS A 15 15.35 8.95 -38.92
CA CYS A 15 14.74 9.50 -37.72
C CYS A 15 14.63 8.38 -36.69
N CYS A 16 15.59 8.31 -35.74
CA CYS A 16 15.49 7.41 -34.56
C CYS A 16 14.38 7.93 -33.64
N ALA A 17 13.18 7.35 -33.77
CA ALA A 17 12.11 7.56 -32.80
C ALA A 17 12.48 6.87 -31.50
N ILE A 18 12.93 7.64 -30.51
CA ILE A 18 13.10 7.15 -29.15
C ILE A 18 11.70 6.95 -28.57
N SER A 19 11.24 5.69 -28.54
CA SER A 19 10.00 5.33 -27.82
C SER A 19 10.26 5.44 -26.32
N MET A 20 9.78 6.50 -25.70
CA MET A 20 9.69 6.59 -24.24
C MET A 20 8.63 5.59 -23.77
N GLN A 21 9.07 4.43 -23.31
CA GLN A 21 8.20 3.53 -22.57
C GLN A 21 7.88 4.17 -21.22
N PRO A 22 6.59 4.21 -20.82
CA PRO A 22 6.26 4.67 -19.46
C PRO A 22 6.96 3.75 -18.46
N ALA A 23 7.72 4.33 -17.54
CA ALA A 23 8.29 3.60 -16.43
C ALA A 23 7.12 3.02 -15.62
N THR A 24 6.94 1.71 -15.69
CA THR A 24 6.06 0.97 -14.79
C THR A 24 6.66 1.14 -13.40
N SER A 25 6.03 1.93 -12.54
CA SER A 25 6.40 1.99 -11.13
C SER A 25 6.26 0.57 -10.59
N ALA A 26 7.37 -0.04 -10.20
CA ALA A 26 7.33 -1.32 -9.50
C ALA A 26 6.59 -1.09 -8.19
N GLN A 27 5.30 -1.45 -8.16
CA GLN A 27 4.55 -1.54 -6.92
C GLN A 27 5.22 -2.62 -6.09
N GLY A 28 5.52 -2.28 -4.83
CA GLY A 28 6.05 -3.26 -3.87
C GLY A 28 5.10 -4.46 -3.72
N PRO A 29 5.51 -5.52 -3.03
CA PRO A 29 4.69 -6.71 -2.86
C PRO A 29 3.36 -6.35 -2.18
N GLU A 30 2.26 -6.92 -2.72
CA GLU A 30 0.89 -6.60 -2.33
C GLU A 30 0.58 -7.07 -0.90
N VAL A 31 -0.02 -6.19 -0.11
CA VAL A 31 -0.53 -6.50 1.23
C VAL A 31 -1.86 -7.25 1.11
N VAL A 32 -1.94 -8.43 1.74
CA VAL A 32 -3.14 -9.28 1.71
C VAL A 32 -3.99 -9.01 2.94
N ARG A 33 -5.29 -8.77 2.73
CA ARG A 33 -6.28 -8.59 3.79
C ARG A 33 -7.45 -9.55 3.59
N LYS A 34 -7.88 -10.21 4.68
CA LYS A 34 -9.03 -11.11 4.67
C LYS A 34 -9.92 -10.84 5.88
N VAL A 35 -11.18 -10.49 5.63
CA VAL A 35 -12.19 -10.41 6.68
C VAL A 35 -12.49 -11.81 7.20
N LEU A 36 -12.24 -12.04 8.48
CA LEU A 36 -12.49 -13.32 9.16
C LEU A 36 -13.87 -13.36 9.78
N MET A 37 -14.32 -12.22 10.32
CA MET A 37 -15.62 -12.07 10.96
C MET A 37 -16.06 -10.61 10.85
N GLN A 38 -17.35 -10.40 10.70
CA GLN A 38 -17.95 -9.06 10.78
C GLN A 38 -19.35 -9.19 11.35
N HIS A 39 -19.72 -8.30 12.26
CA HIS A 39 -21.06 -8.22 12.81
C HIS A 39 -21.41 -6.80 13.28
N ASP A 40 -22.69 -6.58 13.48
CA ASP A 40 -23.19 -5.32 14.03
C ASP A 40 -22.92 -5.25 15.53
N LEU A 41 -22.53 -4.07 15.99
CA LEU A 41 -22.41 -3.81 17.42
C LEU A 41 -23.80 -3.49 18.03
N PRO A 42 -24.00 -3.72 19.35
CA PRO A 42 -25.20 -3.24 20.06
C PRO A 42 -25.38 -1.73 19.97
N MET A 43 -24.33 -0.99 19.64
CA MET A 43 -24.35 0.44 19.40
C MET A 43 -24.92 0.74 18.00
N PRO A 44 -26.07 1.44 17.87
CA PRO A 44 -26.70 1.71 16.60
C PRO A 44 -25.77 2.41 15.60
N GLY A 45 -25.74 1.90 14.36
CA GLY A 45 -24.94 2.48 13.28
C GLY A 45 -23.47 2.08 13.27
N TRP A 46 -23.05 1.16 14.13
CA TRP A 46 -21.67 0.69 14.20
C TRP A 46 -21.54 -0.82 13.94
N SER A 47 -20.42 -1.21 13.39
CA SER A 47 -20.05 -2.61 13.18
C SER A 47 -18.59 -2.84 13.57
N GLU A 48 -18.26 -4.10 13.82
CA GLU A 48 -16.89 -4.56 14.07
C GLU A 48 -16.51 -5.60 13.02
N ALA A 49 -15.28 -5.53 12.53
CA ALA A 49 -14.68 -6.53 11.64
C ALA A 49 -13.33 -6.98 12.18
N LEU A 50 -13.15 -8.30 12.30
CA LEU A 50 -11.85 -8.91 12.53
C LEU A 50 -11.23 -9.27 11.18
N VAL A 51 -10.04 -8.76 10.91
CA VAL A 51 -9.33 -8.89 9.63
C VAL A 51 -7.95 -9.50 9.88
N SER A 52 -7.58 -10.53 9.12
CA SER A 52 -6.17 -10.92 9.03
C SER A 52 -5.47 -10.06 8.01
N VAL A 53 -4.27 -9.58 8.37
CA VAL A 53 -3.40 -8.77 7.52
C VAL A 53 -2.07 -9.49 7.36
N GLU A 54 -1.59 -9.62 6.12
CA GLU A 54 -0.24 -10.08 5.82
C GLU A 54 0.49 -9.02 5.01
N ILE A 55 1.63 -8.55 5.52
CA ILE A 55 2.53 -7.63 4.84
C ILE A 55 3.76 -8.42 4.42
N PRO A 56 3.95 -8.72 3.13
CA PRO A 56 5.12 -9.44 2.63
C PRO A 56 6.42 -8.69 2.96
N VAL A 57 7.54 -9.38 2.90
CA VAL A 57 8.88 -8.75 3.08
C VAL A 57 9.04 -7.55 2.15
N GLY A 58 9.37 -6.39 2.69
CA GLY A 58 9.46 -5.12 1.97
C GLY A 58 8.10 -4.50 1.59
N GLY A 59 6.99 -5.14 1.99
CA GLY A 59 5.64 -4.63 1.73
C GLY A 59 5.31 -3.41 2.57
N ARG A 60 4.41 -2.58 2.02
CA ARG A 60 3.90 -1.35 2.65
C ARG A 60 2.40 -1.23 2.39
N GLU A 61 1.66 -0.80 3.39
CA GLU A 61 0.22 -0.58 3.25
C GLU A 61 -0.15 0.68 2.46
N GLY A 62 0.80 1.62 2.36
CA GLY A 62 0.54 2.99 1.94
C GLY A 62 -0.14 3.80 3.04
N ARG A 63 0.11 5.11 3.07
CA ARG A 63 -0.49 6.01 4.07
C ARG A 63 -2.01 6.05 3.91
N HIS A 64 -2.73 5.79 5.00
CA HIS A 64 -4.18 5.69 4.99
C HIS A 64 -4.80 6.04 6.34
N THR A 65 -6.12 6.10 6.37
CA THR A 65 -6.94 6.32 7.58
C THR A 65 -8.02 5.26 7.69
N HIS A 66 -8.60 5.13 8.88
CA HIS A 66 -9.81 4.36 9.16
C HIS A 66 -10.87 5.25 9.78
N PRO A 67 -12.18 5.06 9.46
CA PRO A 67 -13.26 5.92 9.99
C PRO A 67 -13.60 5.63 11.46
N GLY A 68 -12.92 4.70 12.08
CA GLY A 68 -13.06 4.33 13.48
C GLY A 68 -11.77 3.77 14.04
N PRO A 69 -11.72 3.46 15.34
CA PRO A 69 -10.53 2.95 15.98
C PRO A 69 -10.13 1.56 15.47
N LEU A 70 -8.82 1.31 15.47
CA LEU A 70 -8.22 0.06 15.08
C LEU A 70 -7.35 -0.49 16.22
N LEU A 71 -7.56 -1.76 16.58
CA LEU A 71 -6.67 -2.52 17.45
C LEU A 71 -5.96 -3.60 16.63
N VAL A 72 -4.66 -3.72 16.83
CA VAL A 72 -3.83 -4.71 16.11
C VAL A 72 -3.06 -5.58 17.10
N TYR A 73 -3.04 -6.89 16.83
CA TYR A 73 -2.19 -7.88 17.50
C TYR A 73 -1.27 -8.53 16.45
N VAL A 74 0.03 -8.40 16.62
CA VAL A 74 1.02 -8.99 15.71
C VAL A 74 1.18 -10.48 16.03
N THR A 75 0.87 -11.34 15.07
CA THR A 75 0.92 -12.80 15.21
C THR A 75 2.21 -13.42 14.68
N GLU A 76 2.90 -12.76 13.74
CA GLU A 76 4.15 -13.24 13.15
C GLU A 76 4.97 -12.05 12.62
N GLY A 77 6.30 -12.16 12.70
CA GLY A 77 7.23 -11.15 12.20
C GLY A 77 7.19 -9.87 13.01
N ALA A 78 7.30 -8.74 12.31
CA ALA A 78 7.26 -7.42 12.92
C ALA A 78 6.66 -6.38 11.95
N ILE A 79 5.88 -5.45 12.49
CA ILE A 79 5.29 -4.32 11.75
C ILE A 79 5.90 -3.03 12.29
N THR A 80 6.51 -2.24 11.41
CA THR A 80 6.90 -0.87 11.73
C THR A 80 5.72 0.04 11.40
N LEU A 81 5.17 0.66 12.43
CA LEU A 81 4.08 1.63 12.30
C LEU A 81 4.68 3.04 12.11
N ASP A 82 4.43 3.63 10.96
CA ASP A 82 4.60 5.06 10.72
C ASP A 82 3.27 5.75 11.03
N TYR A 83 3.26 6.56 12.09
CA TYR A 83 2.07 7.23 12.59
C TYR A 83 2.30 8.74 12.54
N GLU A 84 1.43 9.47 11.84
CA GLU A 84 1.60 10.90 11.62
C GLU A 84 1.78 11.68 12.93
N GLY A 85 2.84 12.50 12.98
CA GLY A 85 3.18 13.31 14.13
C GLY A 85 3.88 12.56 15.27
N GLN A 86 4.24 11.28 15.08
CA GLN A 86 4.96 10.47 16.06
C GLN A 86 6.19 9.80 15.43
N PRO A 87 7.23 9.48 16.20
CA PRO A 87 8.32 8.64 15.72
C PRO A 87 7.80 7.24 15.33
N SER A 88 8.31 6.70 14.23
CA SER A 88 7.98 5.32 13.83
C SER A 88 8.39 4.32 14.90
N LYS A 89 7.55 3.32 15.12
CA LYS A 89 7.76 2.27 16.14
C LYS A 89 7.54 0.89 15.55
N THR A 90 8.43 -0.05 15.90
CA THR A 90 8.32 -1.45 15.47
C THR A 90 7.67 -2.30 16.57
N TYR A 91 6.63 -3.03 16.17
CA TYR A 91 5.88 -3.99 16.98
C TYR A 91 6.18 -5.41 16.48
N LYS A 92 6.56 -6.30 17.38
CA LYS A 92 6.95 -7.69 17.10
C LYS A 92 5.82 -8.65 17.44
N THR A 93 5.98 -9.91 17.08
CA THR A 93 5.07 -11.01 17.49
C THR A 93 4.74 -10.93 18.97
N GLY A 94 3.44 -10.90 19.28
CA GLY A 94 2.91 -10.77 20.65
C GLY A 94 2.63 -9.33 21.07
N ASP A 95 3.12 -8.33 20.34
CA ASP A 95 2.83 -6.92 20.62
C ASP A 95 1.47 -6.50 20.08
N THR A 96 0.92 -5.47 20.71
CA THR A 96 -0.31 -4.81 20.27
C THR A 96 -0.08 -3.32 20.05
N PHE A 97 -0.86 -2.75 19.15
CA PHE A 97 -0.95 -1.31 18.98
C PHE A 97 -2.37 -0.85 18.66
N TYR A 98 -2.60 0.41 18.88
CA TYR A 98 -3.86 1.08 18.67
C TYR A 98 -3.69 2.25 17.68
N VAL A 99 -4.64 2.44 16.81
CA VAL A 99 -4.72 3.58 15.90
C VAL A 99 -6.05 4.28 16.11
N GLU A 100 -6.01 5.58 16.36
CA GLU A 100 -7.21 6.41 16.50
C GLU A 100 -7.92 6.58 15.16
N ALA A 101 -9.24 6.83 15.22
CA ALA A 101 -10.02 7.17 14.04
C ALA A 101 -9.41 8.37 13.28
N ASP A 102 -9.46 8.31 11.95
CA ASP A 102 -9.05 9.36 11.02
C ASP A 102 -7.58 9.80 11.10
N LYS A 103 -6.73 9.06 11.81
CA LYS A 103 -5.29 9.34 11.87
C LYS A 103 -4.54 8.67 10.72
N ILE A 104 -3.71 9.46 10.05
CA ILE A 104 -2.87 8.97 8.95
C ILE A 104 -1.76 8.11 9.52
N HIS A 105 -1.65 6.89 9.01
CA HIS A 105 -0.62 5.93 9.38
C HIS A 105 -0.32 4.96 8.26
N GLU A 106 0.73 4.16 8.44
CA GLU A 106 1.15 3.11 7.51
C GLU A 106 1.84 1.98 8.27
N GLY A 107 1.45 0.74 8.00
CA GLY A 107 2.18 -0.46 8.41
C GLY A 107 3.22 -0.85 7.35
N ILE A 108 4.45 -1.13 7.79
CA ILE A 108 5.58 -1.46 6.91
C ILE A 108 6.26 -2.72 7.45
N ASN A 109 6.57 -3.68 6.57
CA ASN A 109 7.42 -4.81 6.92
C ASN A 109 8.87 -4.50 6.51
N MET A 110 9.68 -4.13 7.49
CA MET A 110 11.13 -3.91 7.34
C MET A 110 11.97 -5.13 7.71
N GLY A 111 11.31 -6.26 8.03
CA GLY A 111 11.97 -7.52 8.40
C GLY A 111 12.30 -8.40 7.20
N ASN A 112 12.69 -9.64 7.50
CA ASN A 112 13.09 -10.64 6.51
C ASN A 112 12.14 -11.85 6.44
N VAL A 113 11.01 -11.78 7.15
CA VAL A 113 9.90 -12.73 7.08
C VAL A 113 8.59 -11.98 6.89
N PRO A 114 7.52 -12.61 6.37
CA PRO A 114 6.21 -11.96 6.31
C PRO A 114 5.76 -11.50 7.70
N ALA A 115 5.17 -10.32 7.78
CA ALA A 115 4.54 -9.84 8.99
C ALA A 115 3.04 -10.14 8.93
N ARG A 116 2.49 -10.75 9.99
CA ARG A 116 1.07 -11.09 10.09
C ARG A 116 0.47 -10.50 11.34
N ALA A 117 -0.77 -10.07 11.23
CA ALA A 117 -1.52 -9.50 12.33
C ALA A 117 -3.01 -9.82 12.25
N LEU A 118 -3.67 -9.75 13.39
CA LEU A 118 -5.12 -9.63 13.50
C LEU A 118 -5.45 -8.18 13.82
N ALA A 119 -6.36 -7.62 13.04
CA ALA A 119 -6.79 -6.23 13.13
C ALA A 119 -8.30 -6.18 13.38
N SER A 120 -8.71 -5.57 14.50
CA SER A 120 -10.10 -5.32 14.83
C SER A 120 -10.46 -3.88 14.48
N PHE A 121 -11.40 -3.73 13.55
CA PHE A 121 -11.91 -2.45 13.06
C PHE A 121 -13.29 -2.21 13.66
N VAL A 122 -13.46 -1.13 14.40
CA VAL A 122 -14.77 -0.66 14.87
C VAL A 122 -15.14 0.55 14.02
N THR A 123 -16.13 0.42 13.14
CA THR A 123 -16.41 1.43 12.10
C THR A 123 -17.90 1.77 11.99
N PRO A 124 -18.24 3.00 11.58
CA PRO A 124 -19.59 3.32 11.17
C PRO A 124 -20.03 2.45 9.99
N LYS A 125 -21.25 1.93 10.02
CA LYS A 125 -21.84 1.15 8.93
C LYS A 125 -21.86 1.93 7.62
N GLY A 126 -21.56 1.23 6.52
CA GLY A 126 -21.60 1.80 5.18
C GLY A 126 -20.35 2.62 4.80
N GLN A 127 -19.38 2.76 5.70
CA GLN A 127 -18.10 3.36 5.37
C GLN A 127 -17.03 2.30 5.03
N PRO A 128 -16.09 2.61 4.11
CA PRO A 128 -14.98 1.72 3.83
C PRO A 128 -14.07 1.59 5.06
N LEU A 129 -13.53 0.39 5.29
CA LEU A 129 -12.60 0.16 6.41
C LEU A 129 -11.32 0.99 6.29
N THR A 130 -10.89 1.32 5.07
CA THR A 130 -9.64 2.02 4.80
C THR A 130 -9.85 3.06 3.71
N THR A 131 -9.28 4.25 3.88
CA THR A 131 -9.24 5.32 2.87
C THR A 131 -7.78 5.77 2.69
N GLN A 132 -7.27 5.74 1.45
CA GLN A 132 -5.91 6.18 1.16
C GLN A 132 -5.76 7.68 1.43
N ALA A 133 -4.71 8.07 2.14
CA ALA A 133 -4.34 9.47 2.33
C ALA A 133 -3.72 10.03 1.04
N LYS A 134 -3.97 11.30 0.78
CA LYS A 134 -3.40 12.04 -0.36
C LYS A 134 -2.03 12.58 -0.03
#